data_9358236b3b21e1155f34d876eca62ee9
#
_entry.id   9358236b3b21e1155f34d876eca62ee9
#
_cell.length_a   1.000
_cell.length_b   1.000
_cell.length_c   1.000
_cell.angle_alpha   90.00
_cell.angle_beta   90.00
_cell.angle_gamma   90.00
#
_symmetry.space_group_name_H-M   'P 1'
#
loop_
_entity.id
_entity.type
_entity.pdbx_description
1 polymer ?
#
loop_
_entity_poly.entity_id
_entity_poly.type
_entity_poly.pdbx_seq_one_letter_code
_entity_poly.pdbx_strand_id
1 'polypeptide(L)'
;VLEQPPPGHRSLLAPEFFQDPHAVYQDLRGQGTVHRRVVKTFAAEMDAWVVTGYEEARALLADPRLSKDARSLPQVIAANFVPDETAPPGAAPPAAPPNPRNMLFSDPPDHTRLRRLIGKAFTMRRVEKMRPWIENATDELLDTIVADRAFDLVEEVALALPIYVIGNLLGVADDRFADIRRWNAVLTNIDGSADEKQTALAQMYAYMGGLIESKRSQPGDDMVTALLEAQDDGSGLDEGELLSTIFLVMNAGYETTANMISSGVLALLRHPEVQERLRQAPELIPGAIEEFLRFEGPLNLATIRFTKDPVQVGDVLIPRDAIVFVSLLSANRDAGRFPGPERFDIERPASGHVAFGHGIHHCLGAPLARLEGEVVFRKLLARFASWQLAVPEASLRWRYSMQFRGLDRLPLRLS
;
A
#
# COMPACT_ATOMS: atom_id res chain seq x y z
N VAL A 1 -2.94 13.28 -29.93
CA VAL A 1 -3.79 12.11 -30.18
C VAL A 1 -3.09 10.96 -29.50
N LEU A 2 -3.71 10.41 -28.47
CA LEU A 2 -3.20 9.22 -27.76
C LEU A 2 -3.25 8.06 -28.74
N GLU A 3 -2.14 7.42 -29.02
CA GLU A 3 -2.14 6.16 -29.74
C GLU A 3 -2.88 5.12 -28.91
N GLN A 4 -4.01 4.66 -29.41
CA GLN A 4 -4.66 3.49 -28.83
C GLN A 4 -3.73 2.28 -29.01
N PRO A 5 -3.64 1.40 -28.01
CA PRO A 5 -2.86 0.18 -28.18
C PRO A 5 -3.39 -0.60 -29.40
N PRO A 6 -2.51 -1.23 -30.20
CA PRO A 6 -2.94 -2.02 -31.34
C PRO A 6 -3.95 -3.10 -30.92
N PRO A 7 -4.91 -3.45 -31.79
CA PRO A 7 -5.91 -4.46 -31.48
C PRO A 7 -5.25 -5.78 -31.10
N GLY A 8 -5.63 -6.32 -29.94
CA GLY A 8 -5.06 -7.55 -29.35
C GLY A 8 -4.13 -7.34 -28.16
N HIS A 9 -3.73 -6.10 -27.83
CA HIS A 9 -2.96 -5.83 -26.61
C HIS A 9 -3.90 -5.66 -25.40
N ARG A 10 -3.50 -6.27 -24.27
CA ARG A 10 -4.22 -6.12 -22.99
C ARG A 10 -4.09 -4.68 -22.51
N SER A 11 -5.21 -4.07 -22.15
CA SER A 11 -5.26 -2.67 -21.67
C SER A 11 -5.08 -2.59 -20.16
N LEU A 12 -4.42 -1.54 -19.66
CA LEU A 12 -4.38 -1.20 -18.24
C LEU A 12 -5.76 -0.80 -17.67
N LEU A 13 -6.77 -0.62 -18.53
CA LEU A 13 -8.15 -0.32 -18.14
C LEU A 13 -9.08 -1.54 -18.24
N ALA A 14 -8.63 -2.65 -18.81
CA ALA A 14 -9.44 -3.84 -18.97
C ALA A 14 -9.70 -4.51 -17.60
N PRO A 15 -10.90 -5.05 -17.36
CA PRO A 15 -11.21 -5.76 -16.11
C PRO A 15 -10.22 -6.90 -15.81
N GLU A 16 -9.72 -7.57 -16.83
CA GLU A 16 -8.76 -8.67 -16.75
C GLU A 16 -7.43 -8.21 -16.15
N PHE A 17 -7.02 -6.95 -16.37
CA PHE A 17 -5.82 -6.38 -15.78
C PHE A 17 -5.86 -6.45 -14.24
N PHE A 18 -6.99 -6.14 -13.64
CA PHE A 18 -7.11 -6.16 -12.18
C PHE A 18 -7.09 -7.58 -11.62
N GLN A 19 -7.47 -8.58 -12.42
CA GLN A 19 -7.40 -9.98 -12.01
C GLN A 19 -6.00 -10.57 -12.21
N ASP A 20 -5.31 -10.23 -13.32
CA ASP A 20 -3.94 -10.66 -13.63
C ASP A 20 -3.11 -9.54 -14.27
N PRO A 21 -2.53 -8.62 -13.47
CA PRO A 21 -1.69 -7.55 -14.00
C PRO A 21 -0.33 -8.06 -14.52
N HIS A 22 0.13 -9.23 -14.06
CA HIS A 22 1.46 -9.74 -14.37
C HIS A 22 1.61 -10.05 -15.85
N ALA A 23 0.61 -10.67 -16.48
CA ALA A 23 0.62 -10.95 -17.90
C ALA A 23 0.70 -9.66 -18.74
N VAL A 24 -0.08 -8.62 -18.35
CA VAL A 24 -0.05 -7.32 -19.04
C VAL A 24 1.31 -6.64 -18.87
N TYR A 25 1.88 -6.67 -17.68
CA TYR A 25 3.20 -6.09 -17.44
C TYR A 25 4.33 -6.84 -18.14
N GLN A 26 4.22 -8.17 -18.28
CA GLN A 26 5.16 -8.95 -19.06
C GLN A 26 5.15 -8.54 -20.55
N ASP A 27 3.96 -8.36 -21.12
CA ASP A 27 3.80 -7.89 -22.49
C ASP A 27 4.38 -6.46 -22.67
N LEU A 28 4.11 -5.57 -21.70
CA LEU A 28 4.67 -4.21 -21.71
C LEU A 28 6.20 -4.22 -21.63
N ARG A 29 6.80 -4.97 -20.69
CA ARG A 29 8.26 -5.08 -20.60
C ARG A 29 8.90 -5.63 -21.87
N GLY A 30 8.20 -6.51 -22.60
CA GLY A 30 8.64 -7.00 -23.91
C GLY A 30 8.70 -5.92 -24.99
N GLN A 31 7.95 -4.82 -24.83
CA GLN A 31 7.90 -3.69 -25.78
C GLN A 31 8.80 -2.53 -25.34
N GLY A 32 9.24 -2.52 -24.08
CA GLY A 32 10.03 -1.46 -23.47
C GLY A 32 9.71 -1.31 -22.00
N THR A 33 10.37 -0.37 -21.32
CA THR A 33 10.24 -0.17 -19.86
C THR A 33 9.44 1.07 -19.48
N VAL A 34 9.15 1.97 -20.44
CA VAL A 34 8.42 3.24 -20.22
C VAL A 34 7.37 3.41 -21.31
N HIS A 35 6.12 3.59 -20.90
CA HIS A 35 4.97 3.63 -21.80
C HIS A 35 4.05 4.81 -21.50
N ARG A 36 3.61 5.54 -22.52
CA ARG A 36 2.52 6.50 -22.40
C ARG A 36 1.19 5.78 -22.55
N ARG A 37 0.29 5.89 -21.56
CA ARG A 37 -0.99 5.19 -21.50
C ARG A 37 -2.06 6.05 -20.85
N VAL A 38 -3.32 5.79 -21.18
CA VAL A 38 -4.44 6.22 -20.36
C VAL A 38 -4.55 5.27 -19.19
N VAL A 39 -4.56 5.83 -17.99
CA VAL A 39 -4.60 5.09 -16.70
C VAL A 39 -5.85 5.51 -15.93
N LYS A 40 -6.66 4.53 -15.53
CA LYS A 40 -7.82 4.77 -14.67
C LYS A 40 -7.40 4.81 -13.22
N THR A 41 -7.68 5.92 -12.55
CA THR A 41 -7.46 6.10 -11.12
C THR A 41 -8.79 6.14 -10.37
N PHE A 42 -8.75 6.31 -9.04
CA PHE A 42 -9.97 6.52 -8.24
C PHE A 42 -10.79 7.74 -8.65
N ALA A 43 -10.13 8.75 -9.21
CA ALA A 43 -10.76 10.03 -9.48
C ALA A 43 -11.12 10.22 -10.96
N ALA A 44 -10.31 9.68 -11.88
CA ALA A 44 -10.44 9.97 -13.30
C ALA A 44 -9.55 9.06 -14.17
N GLU A 45 -9.78 9.10 -15.47
CA GLU A 45 -8.81 8.63 -16.47
C GLU A 45 -7.80 9.73 -16.75
N MET A 46 -6.52 9.37 -16.81
CA MET A 46 -5.42 10.30 -16.99
C MET A 46 -4.45 9.81 -18.06
N ASP A 47 -3.97 10.73 -18.88
CA ASP A 47 -2.80 10.50 -19.72
C ASP A 47 -1.57 10.46 -18.84
N ALA A 48 -0.87 9.34 -18.83
CA ALA A 48 0.21 9.11 -17.89
C ALA A 48 1.32 8.25 -18.50
N TRP A 49 2.48 8.35 -17.91
CA TRP A 49 3.63 7.51 -18.19
C TRP A 49 3.71 6.38 -17.17
N VAL A 50 3.73 5.14 -17.66
CA VAL A 50 3.81 3.93 -16.83
C VAL A 50 5.20 3.32 -16.98
N VAL A 51 5.89 3.16 -15.86
CA VAL A 51 7.25 2.61 -15.79
C VAL A 51 7.17 1.19 -15.27
N THR A 52 7.72 0.24 -16.02
CA THR A 52 7.59 -1.20 -15.77
C THR A 52 8.91 -1.92 -15.51
N GLY A 53 10.06 -1.35 -15.90
CA GLY A 53 11.39 -1.91 -15.67
C GLY A 53 11.93 -1.60 -14.27
N TYR A 54 12.78 -2.46 -13.74
CA TYR A 54 13.31 -2.34 -12.38
C TYR A 54 14.29 -1.17 -12.22
N GLU A 55 15.27 -1.04 -13.13
CA GLU A 55 16.29 0.02 -13.03
C GLU A 55 15.66 1.41 -13.23
N GLU A 56 14.73 1.54 -14.19
CA GLU A 56 14.00 2.77 -14.42
C GLU A 56 13.09 3.11 -13.24
N ALA A 57 12.43 2.12 -12.65
CA ALA A 57 11.61 2.30 -11.46
C ALA A 57 12.45 2.85 -10.30
N ARG A 58 13.61 2.25 -10.01
CA ARG A 58 14.50 2.74 -8.95
C ARG A 58 15.03 4.13 -9.21
N ALA A 59 15.48 4.39 -10.44
CA ALA A 59 16.00 5.69 -10.84
C ALA A 59 14.94 6.78 -10.64
N LEU A 60 13.74 6.58 -11.18
CA LEU A 60 12.64 7.56 -11.10
C LEU A 60 12.06 7.73 -9.70
N LEU A 61 12.02 6.67 -8.89
CA LEU A 61 11.58 6.77 -7.49
C LEU A 61 12.52 7.64 -6.63
N ALA A 62 13.77 7.79 -7.03
CA ALA A 62 14.77 8.62 -6.36
C ALA A 62 15.06 9.96 -7.08
N ASP A 63 14.50 10.19 -8.26
CA ASP A 63 14.79 11.39 -9.06
C ASP A 63 14.11 12.64 -8.44
N PRO A 64 14.87 13.70 -8.09
CA PRO A 64 14.29 14.91 -7.48
C PRO A 64 13.42 15.72 -8.44
N ARG A 65 13.45 15.43 -9.74
CA ARG A 65 12.57 16.05 -10.75
C ARG A 65 11.15 15.46 -10.72
N LEU A 66 10.97 14.29 -10.10
CA LEU A 66 9.65 13.69 -9.88
C LEU A 66 9.07 14.19 -8.56
N SER A 67 8.10 15.08 -8.66
CA SER A 67 7.42 15.73 -7.54
C SER A 67 6.23 14.92 -7.04
N LYS A 68 5.93 15.10 -5.76
CA LYS A 68 4.70 14.66 -5.10
C LYS A 68 3.98 15.81 -4.40
N ASP A 69 4.41 17.05 -4.64
CA ASP A 69 3.86 18.23 -3.99
C ASP A 69 2.36 18.38 -4.28
N ALA A 70 1.55 18.16 -3.25
CA ALA A 70 0.10 18.26 -3.33
C ALA A 70 -0.39 19.66 -3.74
N ARG A 71 0.42 20.70 -3.57
CA ARG A 71 0.07 22.08 -3.98
C ARG A 71 -0.03 22.24 -5.51
N SER A 72 0.80 21.51 -6.24
CA SER A 72 0.85 21.54 -7.71
C SER A 72 0.05 20.42 -8.38
N LEU A 73 -0.20 19.34 -7.64
CA LEU A 73 -0.85 18.14 -8.18
C LEU A 73 -2.22 18.38 -8.82
N PRO A 74 -3.12 19.25 -8.29
CA PRO A 74 -4.42 19.52 -8.91
C PRO A 74 -4.32 20.07 -10.33
N GLN A 75 -3.38 20.98 -10.59
CA GLN A 75 -3.17 21.58 -11.91
C GLN A 75 -2.62 20.54 -12.89
N VAL A 76 -1.70 19.68 -12.42
CA VAL A 76 -1.13 18.59 -13.24
C VAL A 76 -2.21 17.55 -13.57
N ILE A 77 -3.05 17.16 -12.61
CA ILE A 77 -4.20 16.27 -12.86
C ILE A 77 -5.13 16.87 -13.90
N ALA A 78 -5.48 18.15 -13.76
CA ALA A 78 -6.37 18.82 -14.71
C ALA A 78 -5.78 18.87 -16.14
N ALA A 79 -4.47 19.08 -16.27
CA ALA A 79 -3.78 19.12 -17.56
C ALA A 79 -3.67 17.75 -18.25
N ASN A 80 -3.70 16.66 -17.49
CA ASN A 80 -3.58 15.28 -17.98
C ASN A 80 -4.91 14.50 -17.90
N PHE A 81 -6.01 15.17 -17.54
CA PHE A 81 -7.33 14.56 -17.44
C PHE A 81 -7.82 14.14 -18.83
N VAL A 82 -8.30 12.91 -18.95
CA VAL A 82 -8.95 12.37 -20.15
C VAL A 82 -10.43 12.22 -19.82
N PRO A 83 -11.32 12.98 -20.45
CA PRO A 83 -12.76 12.79 -20.26
C PRO A 83 -13.18 11.38 -20.70
N ASP A 84 -14.06 10.74 -19.96
CA ASP A 84 -14.73 9.52 -20.39
C ASP A 84 -15.50 9.79 -21.69
N GLU A 85 -15.56 8.80 -22.61
CA GLU A 85 -16.28 8.91 -23.89
C GLU A 85 -17.78 9.26 -23.69
N THR A 86 -18.35 8.92 -22.54
CA THR A 86 -19.74 9.22 -22.17
C THR A 86 -19.89 10.56 -21.46
N ALA A 87 -18.79 11.24 -21.14
CA ALA A 87 -18.82 12.53 -20.42
C ALA A 87 -19.38 13.66 -21.32
N PRO A 88 -20.14 14.61 -20.74
CA PRO A 88 -20.62 15.75 -21.51
C PRO A 88 -19.42 16.61 -22.01
N PRO A 89 -19.58 17.29 -23.17
CA PRO A 89 -18.56 18.20 -23.67
C PRO A 89 -18.18 19.23 -22.61
N GLY A 90 -16.87 19.36 -22.33
CA GLY A 90 -16.36 20.26 -21.31
C GLY A 90 -16.42 19.73 -19.87
N ALA A 91 -16.57 18.41 -19.70
CA ALA A 91 -16.47 17.77 -18.39
C ALA A 91 -15.17 18.20 -17.69
N ALA A 92 -15.30 18.76 -16.49
CA ALA A 92 -14.17 19.16 -15.67
C ALA A 92 -13.58 17.95 -14.92
N PRO A 93 -12.28 17.97 -14.64
CA PRO A 93 -11.67 16.96 -13.76
C PRO A 93 -12.37 17.02 -12.40
N PRO A 94 -12.43 15.86 -11.68
CA PRO A 94 -12.98 15.84 -10.33
C PRO A 94 -12.23 16.81 -9.44
N ALA A 95 -12.94 17.37 -8.44
CA ALA A 95 -12.33 18.27 -7.47
C ALA A 95 -11.14 17.58 -6.81
N ALA A 96 -10.00 18.25 -6.76
CA ALA A 96 -8.83 17.73 -6.08
C ALA A 96 -9.15 17.50 -4.60
N PRO A 97 -8.65 16.39 -4.01
CA PRO A 97 -8.79 16.19 -2.58
C PRO A 97 -8.12 17.33 -1.80
N PRO A 98 -8.53 17.57 -0.53
CA PRO A 98 -7.87 18.56 0.31
C PRO A 98 -6.36 18.34 0.29
N ASN A 99 -5.59 19.43 0.21
CA ASN A 99 -4.13 19.39 0.18
C ASN A 99 -3.58 18.72 1.47
N PRO A 100 -3.11 17.47 1.41
CA PRO A 100 -2.60 16.78 2.59
C PRO A 100 -1.22 17.34 2.96
N ARG A 101 -1.11 17.93 4.15
CA ARG A 101 0.12 18.52 4.68
C ARG A 101 0.96 17.47 5.43
N ASN A 102 1.42 16.46 4.72
CA ASN A 102 2.23 15.37 5.30
C ASN A 102 3.42 15.00 4.40
N MET A 103 4.35 14.19 4.93
CA MET A 103 5.57 13.80 4.22
C MET A 103 5.33 13.04 2.91
N LEU A 104 4.18 12.37 2.74
CA LEU A 104 3.91 11.57 1.52
C LEU A 104 3.65 12.46 0.31
N PHE A 105 3.04 13.63 0.52
CA PHE A 105 2.63 14.56 -0.52
C PHE A 105 3.37 15.89 -0.44
N SER A 106 4.65 15.85 -0.06
CA SER A 106 5.54 17.00 0.01
C SER A 106 6.87 16.68 -0.64
N ASP A 107 7.52 17.71 -1.19
CA ASP A 107 8.91 17.67 -1.67
C ASP A 107 9.87 18.30 -0.64
N PRO A 108 11.18 18.09 -0.74
CA PRO A 108 12.16 18.87 0.02
C PRO A 108 12.01 20.38 -0.22
N PRO A 109 12.17 21.25 0.82
CA PRO A 109 12.64 20.93 2.17
C PRO A 109 11.54 20.41 3.12
N ASP A 110 10.24 20.62 2.81
CA ASP A 110 9.12 20.26 3.69
C ASP A 110 9.10 18.76 3.99
N HIS A 111 9.24 17.92 2.94
CA HIS A 111 9.37 16.47 3.11
C HIS A 111 10.47 16.09 4.11
N THR A 112 11.66 16.67 3.97
CA THR A 112 12.82 16.31 4.79
C THR A 112 12.57 16.64 6.26
N ARG A 113 11.97 17.81 6.55
CA ARG A 113 11.60 18.23 7.91
C ARG A 113 10.55 17.30 8.50
N LEU A 114 9.43 17.09 7.80
CA LEU A 114 8.33 16.23 8.25
C LEU A 114 8.81 14.80 8.50
N ARG A 115 9.57 14.22 7.56
CA ARG A 115 10.09 12.86 7.71
C ARG A 115 11.02 12.72 8.92
N ARG A 116 11.83 13.73 9.21
CA ARG A 116 12.75 13.73 10.38
C ARG A 116 11.96 13.76 11.69
N LEU A 117 10.93 14.62 11.78
CA LEU A 117 10.05 14.70 12.95
C LEU A 117 9.31 13.38 13.19
N ILE A 118 8.69 12.81 12.15
CA ILE A 118 7.97 11.55 12.23
C ILE A 118 8.93 10.39 12.58
N GLY A 119 10.14 10.39 12.01
CA GLY A 119 11.17 9.40 12.30
C GLY A 119 11.63 9.37 13.75
N LYS A 120 11.55 10.51 14.48
CA LYS A 120 11.79 10.55 15.93
C LYS A 120 10.70 9.82 16.72
N ALA A 121 9.45 9.89 16.26
CA ALA A 121 8.31 9.20 16.87
C ALA A 121 8.20 7.72 16.43
N PHE A 122 8.65 7.38 15.21
CA PHE A 122 8.59 6.04 14.62
C PHE A 122 9.98 5.41 14.53
N THR A 123 10.46 4.84 15.62
CA THR A 123 11.81 4.25 15.72
C THR A 123 11.76 2.71 15.71
N MET A 124 12.85 2.07 15.26
CA MET A 124 13.03 0.60 15.34
C MET A 124 12.78 0.08 16.77
N ARG A 125 13.26 0.79 17.78
CA ARG A 125 13.06 0.41 19.19
C ARG A 125 11.57 0.39 19.57
N ARG A 126 10.77 1.36 19.08
CA ARG A 126 9.32 1.39 19.32
C ARG A 126 8.63 0.25 18.59
N VAL A 127 9.00 -0.03 17.36
CA VAL A 127 8.48 -1.16 16.59
C VAL A 127 8.74 -2.49 17.32
N GLU A 128 9.97 -2.75 17.76
CA GLU A 128 10.29 -3.98 18.48
C GLU A 128 9.57 -4.10 19.84
N LYS A 129 9.33 -3.00 20.54
CA LYS A 129 8.52 -3.01 21.78
C LYS A 129 7.09 -3.47 21.54
N MET A 130 6.56 -3.33 20.32
CA MET A 130 5.20 -3.76 19.98
C MET A 130 5.10 -5.27 19.77
N ARG A 131 6.21 -6.00 19.57
CA ARG A 131 6.20 -7.45 19.31
C ARG A 131 5.32 -8.25 20.27
N PRO A 132 5.44 -8.17 21.61
CA PRO A 132 4.61 -8.95 22.53
C PRO A 132 3.12 -8.61 22.39
N TRP A 133 2.81 -7.34 22.13
CA TRP A 133 1.42 -6.92 21.93
C TRP A 133 0.86 -7.45 20.61
N ILE A 134 1.63 -7.39 19.50
CA ILE A 134 1.24 -7.95 18.19
C ILE A 134 1.04 -9.47 18.30
N GLU A 135 1.91 -10.17 19.04
CA GLU A 135 1.78 -11.59 19.29
C GLU A 135 0.48 -11.93 20.02
N ASN A 136 0.13 -11.19 21.08
CA ASN A 136 -1.11 -11.38 21.83
C ASN A 136 -2.34 -11.07 20.96
N ALA A 137 -2.35 -9.95 20.26
CA ALA A 137 -3.46 -9.57 19.38
C ALA A 137 -3.65 -10.60 18.25
N THR A 138 -2.56 -11.18 17.73
CA THR A 138 -2.63 -12.24 16.74
C THR A 138 -3.23 -13.51 17.35
N ASP A 139 -2.81 -13.90 18.55
CA ASP A 139 -3.39 -15.07 19.26
C ASP A 139 -4.88 -14.89 19.50
N GLU A 140 -5.32 -13.74 19.99
CA GLU A 140 -6.73 -13.43 20.22
C GLU A 140 -7.56 -13.55 18.93
N LEU A 141 -7.06 -13.05 17.80
CA LEU A 141 -7.73 -13.20 16.49
C LEU A 141 -7.79 -14.67 16.07
N LEU A 142 -6.69 -15.41 16.18
CA LEU A 142 -6.62 -16.82 15.79
C LEU A 142 -7.46 -17.73 16.73
N ASP A 143 -7.68 -17.32 17.98
CA ASP A 143 -8.55 -18.03 18.93
C ASP A 143 -10.03 -17.98 18.54
N THR A 144 -10.43 -17.01 17.72
CA THR A 144 -11.81 -16.94 17.19
C THR A 144 -12.06 -17.94 16.06
N ILE A 145 -11.00 -18.48 15.45
CA ILE A 145 -11.10 -19.44 14.34
C ILE A 145 -11.48 -20.81 14.86
N VAL A 146 -12.64 -21.28 14.45
CA VAL A 146 -13.10 -22.63 14.77
C VAL A 146 -12.56 -23.60 13.73
N ALA A 147 -11.87 -24.66 14.18
CA ALA A 147 -11.30 -25.67 13.30
C ALA A 147 -12.37 -26.25 12.35
N ASP A 148 -11.98 -26.46 11.09
CA ASP A 148 -12.81 -26.98 9.99
C ASP A 148 -14.04 -26.14 9.62
N ARG A 149 -14.32 -25.03 10.32
CA ARG A 149 -15.32 -24.06 9.92
C ARG A 149 -14.74 -23.11 8.88
N ALA A 150 -15.53 -22.80 7.85
CA ALA A 150 -15.14 -21.78 6.88
C ALA A 150 -15.20 -20.38 7.51
N PHE A 151 -14.14 -19.59 7.30
CA PHE A 151 -14.05 -18.17 7.71
C PHE A 151 -13.36 -17.38 6.61
N ASP A 152 -13.44 -16.06 6.65
CA ASP A 152 -12.75 -15.18 5.69
C ASP A 152 -11.46 -14.62 6.30
N LEU A 153 -10.32 -15.11 5.84
CA LEU A 153 -9.02 -14.65 6.34
C LEU A 153 -8.82 -13.15 6.16
N VAL A 154 -9.29 -12.59 5.04
CA VAL A 154 -9.12 -11.15 4.76
C VAL A 154 -9.82 -10.33 5.83
N GLU A 155 -11.10 -10.63 6.09
CA GLU A 155 -11.94 -9.87 6.99
C GLU A 155 -11.60 -10.12 8.47
N GLU A 156 -11.40 -11.39 8.85
CA GLU A 156 -11.32 -11.78 10.25
C GLU A 156 -9.90 -11.69 10.83
N VAL A 157 -8.86 -11.73 9.99
CA VAL A 157 -7.46 -11.69 10.45
C VAL A 157 -6.66 -10.58 9.76
N ALA A 158 -6.61 -10.62 8.41
CA ALA A 158 -5.65 -9.80 7.68
C ALA A 158 -5.95 -8.30 7.75
N LEU A 159 -7.22 -7.89 7.78
CA LEU A 159 -7.64 -6.50 7.99
C LEU A 159 -7.70 -6.14 9.48
N ALA A 160 -8.11 -7.07 10.35
CA ALA A 160 -8.30 -6.80 11.77
C ALA A 160 -6.98 -6.49 12.49
N LEU A 161 -5.95 -7.33 12.28
CA LEU A 161 -4.68 -7.17 13.00
C LEU A 161 -4.01 -5.82 12.74
N PRO A 162 -3.79 -5.38 11.47
CA PRO A 162 -3.12 -4.10 11.24
C PRO A 162 -3.88 -2.88 11.78
N ILE A 163 -5.23 -2.93 11.79
CA ILE A 163 -6.03 -1.87 12.42
C ILE A 163 -5.74 -1.79 13.92
N TYR A 164 -5.70 -2.94 14.61
CA TYR A 164 -5.36 -3.01 16.03
C TYR A 164 -3.93 -2.51 16.28
N VAL A 165 -2.97 -2.94 15.45
CA VAL A 165 -1.56 -2.53 15.55
C VAL A 165 -1.40 -1.01 15.38
N ILE A 166 -2.00 -0.43 14.33
CA ILE A 166 -1.95 1.02 14.10
C ILE A 166 -2.70 1.78 15.19
N GLY A 167 -3.84 1.27 15.65
CA GLY A 167 -4.58 1.87 16.75
C GLY A 167 -3.75 1.91 18.03
N ASN A 168 -3.13 0.79 18.41
CA ASN A 168 -2.22 0.72 19.56
C ASN A 168 -1.02 1.67 19.41
N LEU A 169 -0.38 1.69 18.23
CA LEU A 169 0.73 2.60 17.93
C LEU A 169 0.36 4.07 18.12
N LEU A 170 -0.86 4.46 17.71
CA LEU A 170 -1.37 5.82 17.83
C LEU A 170 -1.94 6.14 19.23
N GLY A 171 -2.08 5.13 20.08
CA GLY A 171 -2.68 5.28 21.42
C GLY A 171 -4.20 5.47 21.37
N VAL A 172 -4.86 4.85 20.40
CA VAL A 172 -6.32 4.75 20.27
C VAL A 172 -6.86 3.79 21.33
N ALA A 173 -7.98 4.12 21.94
CA ALA A 173 -8.64 3.23 22.90
C ALA A 173 -9.31 2.04 22.17
N ASP A 174 -9.30 0.85 22.79
CA ASP A 174 -9.74 -0.41 22.17
C ASP A 174 -11.20 -0.38 21.69
N ASP A 175 -12.08 0.33 22.41
CA ASP A 175 -13.47 0.49 22.06
C ASP A 175 -13.71 1.30 20.76
N ARG A 176 -12.68 1.94 20.21
CA ARG A 176 -12.72 2.76 18.99
C ARG A 176 -12.25 2.04 17.73
N PHE A 177 -11.67 0.85 17.85
CA PHE A 177 -11.15 0.11 16.67
C PHE A 177 -12.26 -0.24 15.67
N ALA A 178 -13.46 -0.57 16.15
CA ALA A 178 -14.60 -0.84 15.28
C ALA A 178 -15.02 0.39 14.44
N ASP A 179 -14.95 1.59 15.02
CA ASP A 179 -15.26 2.83 14.31
C ASP A 179 -14.21 3.11 13.22
N ILE A 180 -12.91 2.98 13.55
CA ILE A 180 -11.81 3.18 12.59
C ILE A 180 -11.95 2.21 11.42
N ARG A 181 -12.24 0.94 11.70
CA ARG A 181 -12.47 -0.09 10.69
C ARG A 181 -13.64 0.29 9.77
N ARG A 182 -14.75 0.72 10.33
CA ARG A 182 -15.94 1.15 9.58
C ARG A 182 -15.62 2.35 8.67
N TRP A 183 -14.96 3.39 9.20
CA TRP A 183 -14.60 4.57 8.39
C TRP A 183 -13.65 4.21 7.25
N ASN A 184 -12.62 3.41 7.54
CA ASN A 184 -11.70 2.94 6.50
C ASN A 184 -12.41 2.14 5.41
N ALA A 185 -13.30 1.22 5.78
CA ALA A 185 -14.09 0.44 4.82
C ALA A 185 -14.92 1.33 3.89
N VAL A 186 -15.54 2.40 4.42
CA VAL A 186 -16.28 3.38 3.61
C VAL A 186 -15.35 4.17 2.70
N LEU A 187 -14.22 4.64 3.22
CA LEU A 187 -13.27 5.48 2.45
C LEU A 187 -12.60 4.72 1.32
N THR A 188 -12.34 3.41 1.49
CA THR A 188 -11.70 2.55 0.48
C THR A 188 -12.70 1.87 -0.46
N ASN A 189 -14.01 1.94 -0.17
CA ASN A 189 -15.03 1.40 -1.06
C ASN A 189 -15.15 2.24 -2.33
N ILE A 190 -14.81 1.65 -3.49
CA ILE A 190 -14.84 2.34 -4.78
C ILE A 190 -16.27 2.72 -5.18
N ASP A 191 -17.24 1.88 -4.85
CA ASP A 191 -18.66 2.05 -5.20
C ASP A 191 -19.43 2.89 -4.18
N GLY A 192 -18.78 3.31 -3.07
CA GLY A 192 -19.39 4.14 -2.03
C GLY A 192 -19.71 5.55 -2.52
N SER A 193 -20.85 6.11 -2.09
CA SER A 193 -21.27 7.45 -2.44
C SER A 193 -20.30 8.53 -1.91
N ALA A 194 -20.24 9.69 -2.59
CA ALA A 194 -19.43 10.81 -2.16
C ALA A 194 -19.85 11.31 -0.76
N ASP A 195 -21.16 11.31 -0.47
CA ASP A 195 -21.70 11.76 0.82
C ASP A 195 -21.31 10.85 1.97
N GLU A 196 -21.35 9.50 1.76
CA GLU A 196 -20.87 8.53 2.76
C GLU A 196 -19.40 8.71 3.04
N LYS A 197 -18.58 8.86 2.00
CA LYS A 197 -17.13 9.09 2.13
C LYS A 197 -16.84 10.41 2.85
N GLN A 198 -17.55 11.48 2.52
CA GLN A 198 -17.41 12.77 3.20
C GLN A 198 -17.78 12.67 4.67
N THR A 199 -18.86 11.96 4.99
CA THR A 199 -19.31 11.73 6.37
C THR A 199 -18.27 10.93 7.16
N ALA A 200 -17.79 9.82 6.61
CA ALA A 200 -16.75 8.99 7.24
C ALA A 200 -15.46 9.78 7.48
N LEU A 201 -15.05 10.59 6.49
CA LEU A 201 -13.87 11.44 6.57
C LEU A 201 -14.02 12.49 7.69
N ALA A 202 -15.17 13.16 7.75
CA ALA A 202 -15.45 14.16 8.80
C ALA A 202 -15.44 13.53 10.20
N GLN A 203 -16.04 12.34 10.38
CA GLN A 203 -16.03 11.60 11.65
C GLN A 203 -14.61 11.19 12.04
N MET A 204 -13.80 10.71 11.10
CA MET A 204 -12.42 10.33 11.34
C MET A 204 -11.57 11.54 11.75
N TYR A 205 -11.69 12.67 11.07
CA TYR A 205 -10.98 13.90 11.43
C TYR A 205 -11.40 14.44 12.80
N ALA A 206 -12.70 14.44 13.11
CA ALA A 206 -13.19 14.85 14.43
C ALA A 206 -12.64 13.95 15.54
N TYR A 207 -12.60 12.64 15.32
CA TYR A 207 -12.00 11.69 16.27
C TYR A 207 -10.51 11.96 16.48
N MET A 208 -9.74 12.13 15.40
CA MET A 208 -8.30 12.39 15.48
C MET A 208 -7.99 13.71 16.20
N GLY A 209 -8.79 14.75 15.98
CA GLY A 209 -8.69 16.01 16.72
C GLY A 209 -8.90 15.79 18.23
N GLY A 210 -9.94 15.03 18.62
CA GLY A 210 -10.17 14.67 20.02
C GLY A 210 -9.04 13.82 20.63
N LEU A 211 -8.47 12.90 19.85
CA LEU A 211 -7.31 12.11 20.26
C LEU A 211 -6.09 12.99 20.56
N ILE A 212 -5.79 13.94 19.68
CA ILE A 212 -4.69 14.91 19.85
C ILE A 212 -4.87 15.69 21.17
N GLU A 213 -6.05 16.25 21.41
CA GLU A 213 -6.35 17.01 22.65
C GLU A 213 -6.27 16.14 23.91
N SER A 214 -6.73 14.89 23.82
CA SER A 214 -6.58 13.92 24.89
C SER A 214 -5.11 13.66 25.23
N LYS A 215 -4.25 13.49 24.20
CA LYS A 215 -2.81 13.24 24.41
C LYS A 215 -2.04 14.48 24.86
N ARG A 216 -2.51 15.68 24.58
CA ARG A 216 -1.96 16.92 25.16
C ARG A 216 -2.20 16.99 26.66
N SER A 217 -3.39 16.61 27.10
CA SER A 217 -3.77 16.62 28.51
C SER A 217 -3.27 15.41 29.29
N GLN A 218 -3.17 14.26 28.64
CA GLN A 218 -2.74 12.98 29.23
C GLN A 218 -1.75 12.27 28.29
N PRO A 219 -0.46 12.66 28.29
CA PRO A 219 0.57 12.02 27.49
C PRO A 219 0.72 10.53 27.81
N GLY A 220 0.96 9.71 26.77
CA GLY A 220 1.17 8.26 26.88
C GLY A 220 2.43 7.77 26.15
N ASP A 221 2.74 6.48 26.25
CA ASP A 221 3.83 5.86 25.43
C ASP A 221 3.30 5.49 24.05
N ASP A 222 2.78 6.46 23.30
CA ASP A 222 2.23 6.29 21.97
C ASP A 222 2.84 7.28 20.96
N MET A 223 2.53 7.05 19.67
CA MET A 223 3.09 7.86 18.59
C MET A 223 2.51 9.28 18.58
N VAL A 224 1.23 9.49 18.93
CA VAL A 224 0.62 10.82 18.94
C VAL A 224 1.30 11.70 19.99
N THR A 225 1.53 11.19 21.20
CA THR A 225 2.32 11.86 22.25
C THR A 225 3.71 12.19 21.73
N ALA A 226 4.41 11.21 21.13
CA ALA A 226 5.77 11.43 20.63
C ALA A 226 5.81 12.46 19.46
N LEU A 227 4.77 12.55 18.64
CA LEU A 227 4.67 13.58 17.58
C LEU A 227 4.43 14.98 18.16
N LEU A 228 3.64 15.08 19.23
CA LEU A 228 3.42 16.34 19.96
C LEU A 228 4.71 16.87 20.60
N GLU A 229 5.56 15.98 21.09
CA GLU A 229 6.84 16.30 21.71
C GLU A 229 8.00 16.47 20.71
N ALA A 230 7.83 15.97 19.48
CA ALA A 230 8.89 16.01 18.47
C ALA A 230 9.19 17.44 18.05
N GLN A 231 10.46 17.83 18.15
CA GLN A 231 10.96 19.12 17.70
C GLN A 231 12.21 18.92 16.84
N ASP A 232 12.38 19.84 15.88
CA ASP A 232 13.53 19.92 15.00
C ASP A 232 13.93 21.40 14.86
N ASP A 233 15.13 21.76 15.31
CA ASP A 233 15.63 23.15 15.37
C ASP A 233 14.63 24.14 16.02
N GLY A 234 13.93 23.68 17.08
CA GLY A 234 12.94 24.45 17.82
C GLY A 234 11.55 24.54 17.17
N SER A 235 11.33 23.84 16.05
CA SER A 235 10.01 23.75 15.40
C SER A 235 9.46 22.32 15.46
N GLY A 236 8.17 22.20 15.80
CA GLY A 236 7.42 20.94 15.76
C GLY A 236 6.54 20.83 14.52
N LEU A 237 5.61 19.88 14.54
CA LEU A 237 4.50 19.82 13.58
C LEU A 237 3.46 20.87 13.96
N ASP A 238 2.95 21.61 12.98
CA ASP A 238 1.75 22.40 13.21
C ASP A 238 0.50 21.50 13.28
N GLU A 239 -0.64 22.07 13.68
CA GLU A 239 -1.90 21.34 13.87
C GLU A 239 -2.35 20.57 12.62
N GLY A 240 -2.26 21.21 11.45
CA GLY A 240 -2.63 20.60 10.18
C GLY A 240 -1.67 19.50 9.74
N GLU A 241 -0.38 19.67 9.99
CA GLU A 241 0.66 18.66 9.73
C GLU A 241 0.50 17.46 10.65
N LEU A 242 0.23 17.69 11.93
CA LEU A 242 0.00 16.64 12.91
C LEU A 242 -1.23 15.81 12.55
N LEU A 243 -2.36 16.45 12.29
CA LEU A 243 -3.60 15.80 11.91
C LEU A 243 -3.45 15.01 10.61
N SER A 244 -2.83 15.62 9.59
CA SER A 244 -2.57 14.98 8.29
C SER A 244 -1.57 13.81 8.42
N THR A 245 -0.62 13.88 9.36
CA THR A 245 0.32 12.80 9.63
C THR A 245 -0.36 11.62 10.32
N ILE A 246 -1.20 11.87 11.33
CA ILE A 246 -1.98 10.82 12.00
C ILE A 246 -2.92 10.12 10.99
N PHE A 247 -3.61 10.91 10.16
CA PHE A 247 -4.44 10.38 9.08
C PHE A 247 -3.64 9.49 8.12
N LEU A 248 -2.45 9.94 7.71
CA LEU A 248 -1.56 9.16 6.84
C LEU A 248 -1.17 7.82 7.48
N VAL A 249 -0.73 7.83 8.75
CA VAL A 249 -0.32 6.61 9.45
C VAL A 249 -1.49 5.64 9.59
N MET A 250 -2.66 6.15 9.98
CA MET A 250 -3.89 5.36 10.15
C MET A 250 -4.31 4.66 8.87
N ASN A 251 -4.20 5.33 7.71
CA ASN A 251 -4.66 4.76 6.43
C ASN A 251 -3.59 3.94 5.71
N ALA A 252 -2.31 4.33 5.77
CA ALA A 252 -1.25 3.69 5.00
C ALA A 252 -0.84 2.32 5.56
N GLY A 253 -0.98 2.13 6.87
CA GLY A 253 -0.44 0.94 7.56
C GLY A 253 -1.36 -0.27 7.52
N TYR A 254 -2.67 -0.09 7.34
CA TYR A 254 -3.58 -1.20 7.54
C TYR A 254 -3.83 -2.03 6.28
N GLU A 255 -4.23 -1.41 5.17
CA GLU A 255 -4.64 -2.13 3.95
C GLU A 255 -3.44 -2.81 3.27
N THR A 256 -2.28 -2.17 3.27
CA THR A 256 -1.07 -2.73 2.66
C THR A 256 -0.59 -3.98 3.38
N THR A 257 -0.59 -3.97 4.72
CA THR A 257 -0.22 -5.15 5.52
C THR A 257 -1.26 -6.28 5.37
N ALA A 258 -2.55 -5.94 5.35
CA ALA A 258 -3.62 -6.91 5.08
C ALA A 258 -3.46 -7.61 3.73
N ASN A 259 -3.12 -6.86 2.69
CA ASN A 259 -2.88 -7.40 1.36
C ASN A 259 -1.64 -8.30 1.33
N MET A 260 -0.55 -7.94 2.03
CA MET A 260 0.64 -8.78 2.17
C MET A 260 0.30 -10.11 2.87
N ILE A 261 -0.46 -10.07 3.96
CA ILE A 261 -0.85 -11.28 4.70
C ILE A 261 -1.71 -12.19 3.81
N SER A 262 -2.75 -11.65 3.20
CA SER A 262 -3.67 -12.44 2.38
C SER A 262 -3.02 -13.01 1.12
N SER A 263 -2.18 -12.23 0.43
CA SER A 263 -1.42 -12.70 -0.74
C SER A 263 -0.38 -13.75 -0.37
N GLY A 264 0.30 -13.58 0.77
CA GLY A 264 1.26 -14.57 1.28
C GLY A 264 0.60 -15.90 1.65
N VAL A 265 -0.58 -15.86 2.31
CA VAL A 265 -1.36 -17.06 2.59
C VAL A 265 -1.82 -17.74 1.30
N LEU A 266 -2.30 -17.00 0.31
CA LEU A 266 -2.66 -17.58 -1.00
C LEU A 266 -1.44 -18.19 -1.70
N ALA A 267 -0.26 -17.56 -1.62
CA ALA A 267 0.98 -18.13 -2.16
C ALA A 267 1.33 -19.46 -1.49
N LEU A 268 1.20 -19.56 -0.17
CA LEU A 268 1.45 -20.82 0.56
C LEU A 268 0.41 -21.90 0.27
N LEU A 269 -0.84 -21.54 0.03
CA LEU A 269 -1.88 -22.51 -0.41
C LEU A 269 -1.57 -23.10 -1.79
N ARG A 270 -0.93 -22.33 -2.67
CA ARG A 270 -0.49 -22.76 -4.00
C ARG A 270 0.82 -23.56 -3.96
N HIS A 271 1.56 -23.44 -2.85
CA HIS A 271 2.88 -24.06 -2.65
C HIS A 271 2.93 -24.80 -1.29
N PRO A 272 2.20 -25.91 -1.13
CA PRO A 272 2.10 -26.63 0.14
C PRO A 272 3.47 -27.18 0.61
N GLU A 273 4.38 -27.47 -0.31
CA GLU A 273 5.76 -27.86 0.00
C GLU A 273 6.55 -26.74 0.69
N VAL A 274 6.31 -25.47 0.27
CA VAL A 274 6.92 -24.29 0.91
C VAL A 274 6.29 -24.05 2.29
N GLN A 275 4.96 -24.20 2.40
CA GLN A 275 4.25 -24.09 3.67
C GLN A 275 4.82 -25.07 4.70
N GLU A 276 5.00 -26.34 4.33
CA GLU A 276 5.56 -27.37 5.22
C GLU A 276 7.01 -27.07 5.60
N ARG A 277 7.82 -26.59 4.63
CA ARG A 277 9.19 -26.18 4.89
C ARG A 277 9.28 -25.03 5.91
N LEU A 278 8.42 -24.01 5.79
CA LEU A 278 8.37 -22.88 6.75
C LEU A 278 7.90 -23.35 8.14
N ARG A 279 7.06 -24.37 8.22
CA ARG A 279 6.64 -24.97 9.48
C ARG A 279 7.81 -25.67 10.17
N GLN A 280 8.62 -26.42 9.41
CA GLN A 280 9.79 -27.15 9.92
C GLN A 280 10.99 -26.24 10.21
N ALA A 281 11.13 -25.12 9.49
CA ALA A 281 12.23 -24.16 9.58
C ALA A 281 11.70 -22.72 9.72
N PRO A 282 11.12 -22.33 10.87
CA PRO A 282 10.52 -21.01 11.08
C PRO A 282 11.51 -19.84 10.97
N GLU A 283 12.80 -20.08 11.03
CA GLU A 283 13.86 -19.10 10.78
C GLU A 283 13.89 -18.61 9.32
N LEU A 284 13.24 -19.32 8.39
CA LEU A 284 13.10 -18.90 7.00
C LEU A 284 11.97 -17.88 6.78
N ILE A 285 11.06 -17.69 7.76
CA ILE A 285 9.89 -16.81 7.62
C ILE A 285 10.28 -15.37 7.25
N PRO A 286 11.30 -14.72 7.85
CA PRO A 286 11.68 -13.37 7.45
C PRO A 286 12.07 -13.28 5.95
N GLY A 287 12.79 -14.27 5.42
CA GLY A 287 13.12 -14.36 4.00
C GLY A 287 11.89 -14.59 3.11
N ALA A 288 10.96 -15.43 3.56
CA ALA A 288 9.70 -15.69 2.87
C ALA A 288 8.83 -14.43 2.75
N ILE A 289 8.82 -13.55 3.77
CA ILE A 289 8.11 -12.27 3.72
C ILE A 289 8.67 -11.37 2.61
N GLU A 290 9.99 -11.30 2.46
CA GLU A 290 10.59 -10.53 1.36
C GLU A 290 10.18 -11.11 0.00
N GLU A 291 10.07 -12.42 -0.12
CA GLU A 291 9.58 -13.06 -1.35
C GLU A 291 8.06 -12.86 -1.57
N PHE A 292 7.22 -12.87 -0.53
CA PHE A 292 5.80 -12.48 -0.65
C PHE A 292 5.68 -11.05 -1.18
N LEU A 293 6.43 -10.11 -0.62
CA LEU A 293 6.46 -8.72 -1.02
C LEU A 293 6.95 -8.52 -2.46
N ARG A 294 7.95 -9.31 -2.89
CA ARG A 294 8.43 -9.29 -4.27
C ARG A 294 7.42 -9.91 -5.23
N PHE A 295 6.92 -11.10 -4.91
CA PHE A 295 6.14 -11.95 -5.82
C PHE A 295 4.72 -11.42 -6.02
N GLU A 296 4.03 -11.02 -4.95
CA GLU A 296 2.67 -10.47 -4.97
C GLU A 296 2.55 -9.34 -3.94
N GLY A 297 3.31 -8.26 -4.18
CA GLY A 297 3.34 -7.12 -3.27
C GLY A 297 1.98 -6.40 -3.15
N PRO A 298 1.73 -5.74 -2.01
CA PRO A 298 0.43 -5.15 -1.70
C PRO A 298 0.07 -3.92 -2.52
N LEU A 299 1.04 -3.36 -3.25
CA LEU A 299 0.86 -2.20 -4.12
C LEU A 299 1.25 -2.55 -5.55
N ASN A 300 0.33 -2.33 -6.48
CA ASN A 300 0.59 -2.40 -7.91
C ASN A 300 1.44 -1.22 -8.37
N LEU A 301 0.97 0.00 -8.08
CA LEU A 301 1.65 1.24 -8.43
C LEU A 301 2.14 1.97 -7.18
N ALA A 302 3.31 2.59 -7.28
CA ALA A 302 3.72 3.60 -6.32
C ALA A 302 2.75 4.79 -6.33
N THR A 303 2.71 5.56 -5.25
CA THR A 303 1.90 6.78 -5.19
C THR A 303 2.26 7.72 -6.34
N ILE A 304 1.25 8.42 -6.86
CA ILE A 304 1.34 9.34 -8.00
C ILE A 304 2.52 10.29 -7.88
N ARG A 305 3.19 10.52 -9.01
CA ARG A 305 4.23 11.53 -9.20
C ARG A 305 3.97 12.31 -10.46
N PHE A 306 4.60 13.48 -10.55
CA PHE A 306 4.64 14.26 -11.79
C PHE A 306 6.01 14.88 -11.99
N THR A 307 6.37 15.16 -13.24
CA THR A 307 7.64 15.75 -13.61
C THR A 307 7.62 17.27 -13.44
N LYS A 308 8.62 17.83 -12.71
CA LYS A 308 8.87 19.28 -12.64
C LYS A 308 9.67 19.78 -13.83
N ASP A 309 10.49 18.93 -14.39
CA ASP A 309 11.33 19.16 -15.56
C ASP A 309 11.30 17.93 -16.46
N PRO A 310 11.65 18.04 -17.75
CA PRO A 310 11.74 16.86 -18.62
C PRO A 310 12.74 15.83 -18.07
N VAL A 311 12.38 14.56 -18.16
CA VAL A 311 13.20 13.43 -17.68
C VAL A 311 13.47 12.47 -18.82
N GLN A 312 14.74 12.28 -19.16
CA GLN A 312 15.16 11.25 -20.11
C GLN A 312 15.28 9.91 -19.42
N VAL A 313 14.62 8.89 -19.95
CA VAL A 313 14.66 7.49 -19.47
C VAL A 313 14.93 6.59 -20.68
N GLY A 314 16.13 6.10 -20.84
CA GLY A 314 16.55 5.45 -22.08
C GLY A 314 16.34 6.38 -23.29
N ASP A 315 15.64 5.89 -24.31
CA ASP A 315 15.30 6.67 -25.51
C ASP A 315 14.00 7.47 -25.37
N VAL A 316 13.32 7.40 -24.22
CA VAL A 316 12.02 8.08 -23.98
C VAL A 316 12.25 9.37 -23.21
N LEU A 317 11.76 10.49 -23.75
CA LEU A 317 11.69 11.77 -23.03
C LEU A 317 10.29 11.96 -22.43
N ILE A 318 10.20 11.92 -21.09
CA ILE A 318 8.98 12.28 -20.35
C ILE A 318 8.96 13.81 -20.24
N PRO A 319 7.94 14.49 -20.75
CA PRO A 319 7.90 15.96 -20.72
C PRO A 319 7.64 16.49 -19.31
N ARG A 320 7.75 17.79 -19.12
CA ARG A 320 7.35 18.50 -17.91
C ARG A 320 5.82 18.37 -17.70
N ASP A 321 5.38 18.43 -16.42
CA ASP A 321 3.98 18.34 -15.98
C ASP A 321 3.26 17.04 -16.40
N ALA A 322 4.03 15.99 -16.69
CA ALA A 322 3.51 14.67 -17.01
C ALA A 322 3.29 13.85 -15.74
N ILE A 323 2.18 13.12 -15.68
CA ILE A 323 1.92 12.13 -14.62
C ILE A 323 2.76 10.89 -14.87
N VAL A 324 3.39 10.39 -13.81
CA VAL A 324 4.23 9.18 -13.84
C VAL A 324 3.76 8.19 -12.79
N PHE A 325 3.39 6.99 -13.26
CA PHE A 325 3.13 5.84 -12.43
C PHE A 325 4.28 4.84 -12.55
N VAL A 326 4.86 4.46 -11.41
CA VAL A 326 5.89 3.43 -11.34
C VAL A 326 5.25 2.15 -10.85
N SER A 327 5.25 1.09 -11.68
CA SER A 327 4.72 -0.21 -11.29
C SER A 327 5.72 -0.96 -10.41
N LEU A 328 5.37 -1.10 -9.14
CA LEU A 328 6.16 -1.86 -8.17
C LEU A 328 6.06 -3.37 -8.44
N LEU A 329 4.86 -3.84 -8.81
CA LEU A 329 4.65 -5.25 -9.16
C LEU A 329 5.47 -5.65 -10.39
N SER A 330 5.43 -4.82 -11.44
CA SER A 330 6.19 -5.08 -12.65
C SER A 330 7.70 -5.10 -12.40
N ALA A 331 8.22 -4.07 -11.72
CA ALA A 331 9.63 -3.95 -11.39
C ALA A 331 10.12 -5.15 -10.54
N ASN A 332 9.31 -5.62 -9.60
CA ASN A 332 9.65 -6.79 -8.77
C ASN A 332 9.63 -8.13 -9.54
N ARG A 333 9.12 -8.15 -10.77
CA ARG A 333 9.13 -9.29 -11.68
C ARG A 333 9.96 -9.06 -12.94
N ASP A 334 10.89 -8.11 -12.89
CA ASP A 334 11.85 -7.89 -13.96
C ASP A 334 12.94 -8.97 -13.93
N ALA A 335 13.07 -9.71 -15.04
CA ALA A 335 14.04 -10.79 -15.18
C ALA A 335 15.50 -10.29 -15.18
N GLY A 336 15.74 -9.04 -15.55
CA GLY A 336 17.04 -8.39 -15.46
C GLY A 336 17.55 -8.27 -14.02
N ARG A 337 16.64 -8.15 -13.06
CA ARG A 337 16.98 -8.07 -11.64
C ARG A 337 16.76 -9.39 -10.88
N PHE A 338 15.68 -10.11 -11.19
CA PHE A 338 15.28 -11.33 -10.49
C PHE A 338 15.22 -12.50 -11.47
N PRO A 339 16.26 -13.33 -11.60
CA PRO A 339 16.27 -14.49 -12.51
C PRO A 339 15.10 -15.43 -12.21
N GLY A 340 14.35 -15.84 -13.25
CA GLY A 340 13.13 -16.64 -13.09
C GLY A 340 12.08 -15.95 -12.22
N PRO A 341 11.65 -14.72 -12.55
CA PRO A 341 10.88 -13.87 -11.65
C PRO A 341 9.47 -14.39 -11.36
N GLU A 342 8.96 -15.24 -12.24
CA GLU A 342 7.63 -15.88 -12.12
C GLU A 342 7.64 -17.09 -11.20
N ARG A 343 8.82 -17.55 -10.73
CA ARG A 343 8.93 -18.62 -9.75
C ARG A 343 8.86 -18.03 -8.35
N PHE A 344 7.93 -18.53 -7.56
CA PHE A 344 7.88 -18.29 -6.11
C PHE A 344 9.00 -19.07 -5.43
N ASP A 345 9.90 -18.40 -4.72
CA ASP A 345 11.12 -19.02 -4.20
C ASP A 345 11.59 -18.31 -2.93
N ILE A 346 11.27 -18.86 -1.77
CA ILE A 346 11.61 -18.30 -0.45
C ILE A 346 13.12 -18.32 -0.12
N GLU A 347 13.92 -19.02 -0.91
CA GLU A 347 15.39 -19.02 -0.78
C GLU A 347 16.06 -17.99 -1.71
N ARG A 348 15.26 -17.37 -2.56
CA ARG A 348 15.74 -16.27 -3.39
C ARG A 348 16.24 -15.13 -2.50
N PRO A 349 17.43 -14.55 -2.79
CA PRO A 349 17.82 -13.29 -2.18
C PRO A 349 16.91 -12.17 -2.72
N ALA A 350 15.71 -12.05 -2.14
CA ALA A 350 14.70 -11.07 -2.55
C ALA A 350 15.05 -9.64 -2.11
N SER A 351 16.17 -9.44 -1.41
CA SER A 351 16.67 -8.12 -1.03
C SER A 351 16.78 -7.19 -2.25
N GLY A 352 16.31 -5.97 -2.07
CA GLY A 352 16.29 -4.97 -3.13
C GLY A 352 15.00 -4.93 -3.95
N HIS A 353 13.99 -5.74 -3.63
CA HIS A 353 12.66 -5.50 -4.19
C HIS A 353 12.15 -4.09 -3.85
N VAL A 354 11.30 -3.54 -4.70
CA VAL A 354 10.77 -2.17 -4.53
C VAL A 354 9.34 -2.12 -3.97
N ALA A 355 8.86 -3.18 -3.31
CA ALA A 355 7.51 -3.21 -2.71
C ALA A 355 7.29 -2.08 -1.68
N PHE A 356 8.36 -1.63 -1.00
CA PHE A 356 8.34 -0.48 -0.09
C PHE A 356 8.74 0.84 -0.77
N GLY A 357 8.78 0.89 -2.09
CA GLY A 357 9.29 2.02 -2.84
C GLY A 357 10.82 2.16 -2.76
N HIS A 358 11.33 3.34 -3.17
CA HIS A 358 12.75 3.67 -3.15
C HIS A 358 12.95 5.19 -3.00
N GLY A 359 14.18 5.63 -2.65
CA GLY A 359 14.52 7.04 -2.48
C GLY A 359 13.95 7.66 -1.20
N ILE A 360 13.73 8.98 -1.22
CA ILE A 360 13.32 9.74 -0.04
C ILE A 360 11.95 9.32 0.51
N HIS A 361 11.08 8.78 -0.33
CA HIS A 361 9.75 8.26 0.04
C HIS A 361 9.73 6.75 0.32
N HIS A 362 10.88 6.09 0.51
CA HIS A 362 10.89 4.69 0.98
C HIS A 362 10.01 4.55 2.22
N CYS A 363 9.21 3.48 2.28
CA CYS A 363 8.20 3.28 3.32
C CYS A 363 8.81 3.37 4.74
N LEU A 364 8.28 4.28 5.56
CA LEU A 364 8.68 4.41 6.95
C LEU A 364 8.20 3.22 7.79
N GLY A 365 7.00 2.68 7.46
CA GLY A 365 6.39 1.53 8.14
C GLY A 365 6.96 0.16 7.76
N ALA A 366 7.97 0.09 6.87
CA ALA A 366 8.50 -1.19 6.41
C ALA A 366 8.97 -2.14 7.54
N PRO A 367 9.60 -1.67 8.63
CA PRO A 367 9.94 -2.55 9.75
C PRO A 367 8.72 -3.10 10.47
N LEU A 368 7.67 -2.31 10.66
CA LEU A 368 6.44 -2.74 11.32
C LEU A 368 5.69 -3.77 10.48
N ALA A 369 5.54 -3.53 9.18
CA ALA A 369 4.89 -4.48 8.27
C ALA A 369 5.62 -5.84 8.23
N ARG A 370 6.95 -5.85 8.29
CA ARG A 370 7.75 -7.08 8.38
C ARG A 370 7.52 -7.80 9.71
N LEU A 371 7.48 -7.06 10.80
CA LEU A 371 7.21 -7.61 12.14
C LEU A 371 5.81 -8.24 12.21
N GLU A 372 4.79 -7.56 11.71
CA GLU A 372 3.42 -8.07 11.64
C GLU A 372 3.37 -9.36 10.79
N GLY A 373 3.97 -9.34 9.60
CA GLY A 373 4.07 -10.52 8.75
C GLY A 373 4.77 -11.68 9.44
N GLU A 374 5.93 -11.44 10.07
CA GLU A 374 6.68 -12.48 10.80
C GLU A 374 5.82 -13.12 11.89
N VAL A 375 5.16 -12.32 12.72
CA VAL A 375 4.32 -12.81 13.82
C VAL A 375 3.15 -13.63 13.28
N VAL A 376 2.40 -13.09 12.30
CA VAL A 376 1.22 -13.76 11.74
C VAL A 376 1.58 -15.11 11.11
N PHE A 377 2.58 -15.13 10.22
CA PHE A 377 2.95 -16.39 9.53
C PHE A 377 3.53 -17.40 10.50
N ARG A 378 4.33 -16.98 11.49
CA ARG A 378 4.83 -17.88 12.53
C ARG A 378 3.70 -18.53 13.31
N LYS A 379 2.70 -17.76 13.74
CA LYS A 379 1.56 -18.25 14.52
C LYS A 379 0.60 -19.11 13.70
N LEU A 380 0.26 -18.69 12.47
CA LEU A 380 -0.58 -19.48 11.57
C LEU A 380 0.03 -20.85 11.28
N LEU A 381 1.33 -20.90 10.94
CA LEU A 381 2.04 -22.14 10.63
C LEU A 381 2.20 -23.06 11.84
N ALA A 382 2.40 -22.50 13.03
CA ALA A 382 2.53 -23.29 14.26
C ALA A 382 1.18 -23.84 14.73
N ARG A 383 0.08 -23.09 14.53
CA ARG A 383 -1.23 -23.42 15.08
C ARG A 383 -2.05 -24.35 14.21
N PHE A 384 -1.97 -24.20 12.89
CA PHE A 384 -2.84 -24.93 11.95
C PHE A 384 -2.01 -25.79 10.99
N ALA A 385 -2.19 -27.12 11.08
CA ALA A 385 -1.46 -28.07 10.26
C ALA A 385 -1.99 -28.12 8.83
N SER A 386 -3.29 -27.97 8.63
CA SER A 386 -3.95 -28.02 7.33
C SER A 386 -4.61 -26.69 6.96
N TRP A 387 -4.35 -26.26 5.74
CA TRP A 387 -4.94 -25.05 5.17
C TRP A 387 -5.60 -25.40 3.85
N GLN A 388 -6.86 -25.02 3.69
CA GLN A 388 -7.64 -25.31 2.50
C GLN A 388 -8.51 -24.12 2.11
N LEU A 389 -8.63 -23.86 0.81
CA LEU A 389 -9.65 -22.94 0.30
C LEU A 389 -11.04 -23.55 0.58
N ALA A 390 -11.94 -22.72 1.13
CA ALA A 390 -13.34 -23.11 1.34
C ALA A 390 -14.20 -22.93 0.07
N VAL A 391 -13.61 -22.38 -1.00
CA VAL A 391 -14.23 -22.11 -2.30
C VAL A 391 -13.28 -22.51 -3.43
N PRO A 392 -13.76 -22.75 -4.66
CA PRO A 392 -12.90 -22.95 -5.80
C PRO A 392 -11.99 -21.72 -6.02
N GLU A 393 -10.70 -21.95 -6.28
CA GLU A 393 -9.73 -20.86 -6.47
C GLU A 393 -10.13 -19.88 -7.59
N ALA A 394 -10.74 -20.38 -8.66
CA ALA A 394 -11.23 -19.58 -9.78
C ALA A 394 -12.36 -18.58 -9.38
N SER A 395 -12.94 -18.74 -8.18
CA SER A 395 -13.93 -17.80 -7.65
C SER A 395 -13.32 -16.65 -6.86
N LEU A 396 -12.04 -16.73 -6.52
CA LEU A 396 -11.34 -15.62 -5.86
C LEU A 396 -11.31 -14.40 -6.77
N ARG A 397 -11.46 -13.22 -6.17
CA ARG A 397 -11.43 -11.94 -6.90
C ARG A 397 -10.41 -11.02 -6.27
N TRP A 398 -9.62 -10.39 -7.12
CA TRP A 398 -8.75 -9.29 -6.75
C TRP A 398 -9.51 -7.98 -6.84
N ARG A 399 -9.25 -7.08 -5.89
CA ARG A 399 -9.88 -5.77 -5.83
C ARG A 399 -9.66 -4.97 -7.12
N TYR A 400 -10.66 -4.24 -7.51
CA TYR A 400 -10.57 -3.31 -8.62
C TYR A 400 -9.84 -2.03 -8.20
N SER A 401 -8.51 -2.06 -8.22
CA SER A 401 -7.67 -0.92 -7.83
C SER A 401 -6.38 -0.88 -8.63
N MET A 402 -6.07 0.28 -9.21
CA MET A 402 -4.78 0.50 -9.87
C MET A 402 -3.62 0.57 -8.89
N GLN A 403 -3.84 1.08 -7.68
CA GLN A 403 -2.80 1.28 -6.69
C GLN A 403 -2.60 0.05 -5.80
N PHE A 404 -3.67 -0.50 -5.26
CA PHE A 404 -3.61 -1.62 -4.32
C PHE A 404 -3.74 -2.96 -5.03
N ARG A 405 -3.04 -3.95 -4.50
CA ARG A 405 -3.13 -5.35 -4.92
C ARG A 405 -3.54 -6.19 -3.71
N GLY A 406 -4.78 -6.60 -3.67
CA GLY A 406 -5.34 -7.37 -2.56
C GLY A 406 -6.56 -8.16 -2.99
N LEU A 407 -6.86 -9.21 -2.27
CA LEU A 407 -8.06 -10.03 -2.47
C LEU A 407 -9.27 -9.34 -1.84
N ASP A 408 -10.44 -9.49 -2.47
CA ASP A 408 -11.71 -9.08 -1.85
C ASP A 408 -12.01 -9.95 -0.63
N ARG A 409 -11.83 -11.26 -0.78
CA ARG A 409 -12.05 -12.29 0.24
C ARG A 409 -11.07 -13.44 0.05
N LEU A 410 -10.73 -14.13 1.15
CA LEU A 410 -9.99 -15.39 1.12
C LEU A 410 -10.66 -16.40 2.07
N PRO A 411 -11.74 -17.07 1.62
CA PRO A 411 -12.43 -18.06 2.43
C PRO A 411 -11.59 -19.31 2.65
N LEU A 412 -11.28 -19.64 3.89
CA LEU A 412 -10.43 -20.76 4.31
C LEU A 412 -11.16 -21.69 5.27
N ARG A 413 -10.61 -22.91 5.36
CA ARG A 413 -10.74 -23.86 6.47
C ARG A 413 -9.36 -24.19 6.97
N LEU A 414 -9.14 -24.06 8.26
CA LEU A 414 -7.90 -24.40 8.95
C LEU A 414 -8.16 -25.48 9.97
N SER A 415 -7.24 -26.45 10.13
CA SER A 415 -7.31 -27.49 11.13
C SER A 415 -5.91 -27.87 11.67
#